data_72536920a4e6f6268ea4893a3c71c57d
#
_entry.id   72536920a4e6f6268ea4893a3c71c57d
#
_cell.length_a   1.000
_cell.length_b   1.000
_cell.length_c   1.000
_cell.angle_alpha   90.00
_cell.angle_beta   90.00
_cell.angle_gamma   90.00
#
_symmetry.space_group_name_H-M   'P 1'
#
loop_
_entity.id
_entity.type
_entity.pdbx_description
1 polymer ?
#
loop_
_entity_poly.entity_id
_entity_poly.type
_entity_poly.pdbx_seq_one_letter_code
_entity_poly.pdbx_strand_id
1 'polypeptide(L)'
;VPAVAWYGVLVMATTVVGCSLWLRILLDSQLSRVDRWICSPALLGLLAHCLYSPTFTSAALLCQLGAFLCLLHAPDRQLDDRANQLGLLGLLVLAALWRWQLVCYCLALLLPLVIARPQIWRLAAGLAVGTLIVVAADRAIHRQTHTAPDWQQYEEFYQLRATFHDRPAGRDPNAAAFQAAAWTQDDYAMFRQLWVIHDDQLFNTNRLERFLAANQQGRTVSWQGLSARLLQTLRDNALALRIIVPTLLALFLHQLASGGWQPSDVRRRYILALFLASLPLLYLLYFRLVPRVAIPLLLFGVSLLLLLGQSHRRDKGHGSMRLPRYLVYLGVALAVTSTAWMVVQEIQQQRLAQQQLAQVDEALTRLAAEHPVATLLRMNTGGGLRHAAMHPLKFPAGFRKLRIIPAGWQTGSPRYQAILRELRVESGRQLLESAVASGEIVLVDFVEQPSQAAETRRLWESYYDRNLVLSTGTSIWLEPVIGSPEEPGLVVYRIRRH
;
A
#
# COMPACT_ATOMS: atom_id res chain seq x y z
N VAL A 1 14.53 -13.77 18.70
CA VAL A 1 14.11 -12.97 17.51
C VAL A 1 15.28 -12.99 16.55
N PRO A 2 15.09 -13.39 15.27
CA PRO A 2 16.19 -13.39 14.31
C PRO A 2 16.77 -11.97 14.18
N ALA A 3 18.11 -11.89 14.10
CA ALA A 3 18.82 -10.62 13.96
C ALA A 3 18.50 -9.88 12.64
N VAL A 4 17.89 -10.58 11.69
CA VAL A 4 17.55 -10.10 10.35
C VAL A 4 16.03 -10.00 10.21
N ALA A 5 15.56 -8.87 9.71
CA ALA A 5 14.15 -8.67 9.36
C ALA A 5 13.83 -9.32 8.00
N TRP A 6 13.73 -10.65 7.98
CA TRP A 6 13.53 -11.44 6.75
C TRP A 6 12.40 -10.94 5.86
N TYR A 7 11.31 -10.46 6.46
CA TYR A 7 10.21 -9.87 5.70
C TYR A 7 10.67 -8.67 4.86
N GLY A 8 11.40 -7.73 5.47
CA GLY A 8 11.94 -6.56 4.76
C GLY A 8 12.94 -6.95 3.67
N VAL A 9 13.81 -7.95 3.96
CA VAL A 9 14.77 -8.48 2.97
C VAL A 9 14.04 -9.06 1.76
N LEU A 10 13.02 -9.88 1.97
CA LEU A 10 12.26 -10.51 0.89
C LEU A 10 11.47 -9.49 0.06
N VAL A 11 10.82 -8.51 0.70
CA VAL A 11 10.12 -7.43 0.00
C VAL A 11 11.09 -6.62 -0.86
N MET A 12 12.24 -6.25 -0.30
CA MET A 12 13.28 -5.49 -1.02
C MET A 12 13.83 -6.30 -2.19
N ALA A 13 14.20 -7.56 -1.97
CA ALA A 13 14.72 -8.44 -3.03
C ALA A 13 13.69 -8.58 -4.17
N THR A 14 12.42 -8.81 -3.85
CA THR A 14 11.34 -8.90 -4.84
C THR A 14 11.18 -7.59 -5.61
N THR A 15 11.25 -6.45 -4.92
CA THR A 15 11.17 -5.12 -5.55
C THR A 15 12.35 -4.90 -6.52
N VAL A 16 13.57 -5.25 -6.09
CA VAL A 16 14.77 -5.17 -6.93
C VAL A 16 14.64 -6.05 -8.18
N VAL A 17 14.18 -7.29 -8.03
CA VAL A 17 13.91 -8.18 -9.16
C VAL A 17 12.91 -7.57 -10.13
N GLY A 18 11.78 -7.07 -9.62
CA GLY A 18 10.79 -6.38 -10.44
C GLY A 18 11.36 -5.16 -11.17
N CYS A 19 12.06 -4.28 -10.47
CA CYS A 19 12.69 -3.09 -11.07
C CYS A 19 13.76 -3.45 -12.12
N SER A 20 14.59 -4.46 -11.86
CA SER A 20 15.62 -4.92 -12.80
C SER A 20 15.01 -5.46 -14.09
N LEU A 21 13.90 -6.19 -13.98
CA LEU A 21 13.15 -6.67 -15.13
C LEU A 21 12.63 -5.52 -15.99
N TRP A 22 12.06 -4.50 -15.38
CA TRP A 22 11.58 -3.32 -16.08
C TRP A 22 12.71 -2.56 -16.77
N LEU A 23 13.83 -2.35 -16.09
CA LEU A 23 15.02 -1.70 -16.67
C LEU A 23 15.55 -2.50 -17.86
N ARG A 24 15.64 -3.83 -17.76
CA ARG A 24 16.05 -4.69 -18.86
C ARG A 24 15.15 -4.50 -20.08
N ILE A 25 13.83 -4.56 -19.90
CA ILE A 25 12.87 -4.37 -21.01
C ILE A 25 13.05 -3.01 -21.69
N LEU A 26 13.27 -1.96 -20.90
CA LEU A 26 13.48 -0.62 -21.42
C LEU A 26 14.80 -0.49 -22.19
N LEU A 27 15.88 -1.12 -21.71
CA LEU A 27 17.19 -1.11 -22.34
C LEU A 27 17.21 -1.95 -23.62
N ASP A 28 16.58 -3.12 -23.60
CA ASP A 28 16.49 -4.05 -24.73
C ASP A 28 15.49 -3.57 -25.80
N SER A 29 14.57 -2.67 -25.42
CA SER A 29 13.58 -2.15 -26.34
C SER A 29 14.22 -1.33 -27.45
N GLN A 30 13.78 -1.54 -28.71
CA GLN A 30 14.21 -0.75 -29.88
C GLN A 30 13.55 0.64 -29.90
N LEU A 31 13.41 1.26 -28.73
CA LEU A 31 12.88 2.61 -28.58
C LEU A 31 13.74 3.60 -29.36
N SER A 32 13.08 4.54 -30.02
CA SER A 32 13.84 5.66 -30.63
C SER A 32 14.58 6.41 -29.49
N ARG A 33 15.70 7.04 -29.88
CA ARG A 33 16.43 7.88 -28.89
C ARG A 33 15.55 8.90 -28.22
N VAL A 34 14.62 9.51 -28.93
CA VAL A 34 13.70 10.52 -28.41
C VAL A 34 12.72 9.91 -27.42
N ASP A 35 12.08 8.78 -27.72
CA ASP A 35 11.16 8.12 -26.80
C ASP A 35 11.88 7.71 -25.50
N ARG A 36 13.11 7.21 -25.60
CA ARG A 36 13.94 6.90 -24.44
C ARG A 36 14.19 8.14 -23.57
N TRP A 37 14.58 9.26 -24.17
CA TRP A 37 14.80 10.50 -23.43
C TRP A 37 13.52 11.04 -22.76
N ILE A 38 12.36 10.89 -23.42
CA ILE A 38 11.08 11.33 -22.84
C ILE A 38 10.68 10.49 -21.64
N CYS A 39 10.86 9.17 -21.71
CA CYS A 39 10.28 8.25 -20.74
C CYS A 39 11.24 7.79 -19.65
N SER A 40 12.55 7.73 -19.93
CA SER A 40 13.53 7.25 -18.95
C SER A 40 13.47 8.01 -17.61
N PRO A 41 13.37 9.34 -17.57
CA PRO A 41 13.28 10.06 -16.31
C PRO A 41 12.07 9.64 -15.49
N ALA A 42 10.88 9.56 -16.10
CA ALA A 42 9.65 9.18 -15.42
C ALA A 42 9.72 7.74 -14.92
N LEU A 43 10.17 6.80 -15.75
CA LEU A 43 10.28 5.40 -15.42
C LEU A 43 11.31 5.17 -14.31
N LEU A 44 12.48 5.78 -14.41
CA LEU A 44 13.52 5.70 -13.39
C LEU A 44 13.06 6.32 -12.07
N GLY A 45 12.38 7.47 -12.12
CA GLY A 45 11.83 8.11 -10.93
C GLY A 45 10.80 7.25 -10.21
N LEU A 46 9.84 6.69 -10.95
CA LEU A 46 8.81 5.84 -10.34
C LEU A 46 9.37 4.50 -9.84
N LEU A 47 10.36 3.92 -10.53
CA LEU A 47 11.08 2.73 -10.05
C LEU A 47 11.87 3.06 -8.78
N ALA A 48 12.54 4.21 -8.74
CA ALA A 48 13.23 4.70 -7.55
C ALA A 48 12.26 4.86 -6.37
N HIS A 49 11.09 5.44 -6.58
CA HIS A 49 10.05 5.52 -5.55
C HIS A 49 9.68 4.13 -4.99
N CYS A 50 9.47 3.14 -5.86
CA CYS A 50 9.18 1.77 -5.42
C CYS A 50 10.34 1.14 -4.63
N LEU A 51 11.59 1.49 -4.92
CA LEU A 51 12.77 1.03 -4.18
C LEU A 51 12.95 1.76 -2.85
N TYR A 52 12.65 3.05 -2.79
CA TYR A 52 12.73 3.83 -1.56
C TYR A 52 11.59 3.53 -0.58
N SER A 53 10.40 3.24 -1.10
CA SER A 53 9.22 2.91 -0.30
C SER A 53 8.67 1.52 -0.68
N PRO A 54 9.45 0.43 -0.48
CA PRO A 54 9.06 -0.89 -0.90
C PRO A 54 7.86 -1.38 -0.07
N THR A 55 6.87 -1.92 -0.75
CA THR A 55 5.73 -2.61 -0.14
C THR A 55 5.53 -3.95 -0.81
N PHE A 56 5.00 -4.94 -0.09
CA PHE A 56 4.66 -6.23 -0.69
C PHE A 56 3.68 -6.09 -1.88
N THR A 57 2.82 -5.05 -1.84
CA THR A 57 1.88 -4.76 -2.93
C THR A 57 2.58 -4.22 -4.18
N SER A 58 3.49 -3.25 -4.03
CA SER A 58 4.26 -2.72 -5.16
C SER A 58 5.23 -3.77 -5.72
N ALA A 59 5.88 -4.56 -4.85
CA ALA A 59 6.74 -5.66 -5.26
C ALA A 59 5.99 -6.71 -6.10
N ALA A 60 4.79 -7.14 -5.65
CA ALA A 60 3.93 -8.05 -6.39
C ALA A 60 3.57 -7.50 -7.77
N LEU A 61 3.11 -6.25 -7.84
CA LEU A 61 2.73 -5.62 -9.10
C LEU A 61 3.91 -5.42 -10.06
N LEU A 62 5.08 -5.02 -9.56
CA LEU A 62 6.27 -4.87 -10.39
C LEU A 62 6.66 -6.19 -11.04
N CYS A 63 6.64 -7.29 -10.30
CA CYS A 63 6.93 -8.61 -10.85
C CYS A 63 5.89 -9.05 -11.86
N GLN A 64 4.61 -8.94 -11.54
CA GLN A 64 3.52 -9.37 -12.42
C GLN A 64 3.46 -8.55 -13.71
N LEU A 65 3.40 -7.23 -13.59
CA LEU A 65 3.30 -6.35 -14.75
C LEU A 65 4.58 -6.36 -15.58
N GLY A 66 5.75 -6.54 -14.94
CA GLY A 66 7.01 -6.79 -15.62
C GLY A 66 6.99 -8.08 -16.46
N ALA A 67 6.44 -9.16 -15.91
CA ALA A 67 6.23 -10.40 -16.67
C ALA A 67 5.32 -10.19 -17.89
N PHE A 68 4.26 -9.39 -17.75
CA PHE A 68 3.36 -9.05 -18.86
C PHE A 68 4.05 -8.21 -19.94
N LEU A 69 4.91 -7.28 -19.55
CA LEU A 69 5.73 -6.53 -20.52
C LEU A 69 6.73 -7.42 -21.25
N CYS A 70 7.32 -8.42 -20.57
CA CYS A 70 8.15 -9.43 -21.22
C CYS A 70 7.37 -10.21 -22.28
N LEU A 71 6.13 -10.65 -21.97
CA LEU A 71 5.27 -11.34 -22.95
C LEU A 71 5.02 -10.49 -24.19
N LEU A 72 4.89 -9.18 -24.03
CA LEU A 72 4.63 -8.27 -25.13
C LEU A 72 5.90 -8.00 -25.96
N HIS A 73 7.06 -7.88 -25.30
CA HIS A 73 8.30 -7.37 -25.92
C HIS A 73 9.24 -8.47 -26.40
N ALA A 74 9.33 -9.60 -25.69
CA ALA A 74 10.28 -10.65 -26.02
C ALA A 74 10.00 -11.25 -27.40
N PRO A 75 11.02 -11.53 -28.21
CA PRO A 75 10.86 -12.23 -29.48
C PRO A 75 10.34 -13.66 -29.26
N ASP A 76 9.63 -14.21 -30.26
CA ASP A 76 8.97 -15.52 -30.13
C ASP A 76 9.95 -16.64 -29.73
N ARG A 77 11.17 -16.63 -30.30
CA ARG A 77 12.22 -17.61 -29.93
C ARG A 77 12.57 -17.61 -28.43
N GLN A 78 12.50 -16.45 -27.78
CA GLN A 78 12.72 -16.36 -26.33
C GLN A 78 11.52 -16.83 -25.53
N LEU A 79 10.31 -16.66 -26.06
CA LEU A 79 9.09 -17.12 -25.42
C LEU A 79 8.88 -18.64 -25.58
N ASP A 80 9.47 -19.26 -26.58
CA ASP A 80 9.45 -20.70 -26.81
C ASP A 80 10.47 -21.43 -25.91
N ASP A 81 11.45 -20.71 -25.35
CA ASP A 81 12.42 -21.28 -24.41
C ASP A 81 11.78 -21.59 -23.05
N ARG A 82 11.89 -22.85 -22.63
CA ARG A 82 11.33 -23.33 -21.36
C ARG A 82 11.87 -22.61 -20.13
N ALA A 83 13.15 -22.21 -20.14
CA ALA A 83 13.75 -21.49 -19.03
C ALA A 83 13.09 -20.11 -18.86
N ASN A 84 12.81 -19.41 -19.95
CA ASN A 84 12.11 -18.14 -19.93
C ASN A 84 10.64 -18.30 -19.50
N GLN A 85 9.95 -19.34 -19.94
CA GLN A 85 8.58 -19.64 -19.53
C GLN A 85 8.51 -19.92 -18.02
N LEU A 86 9.43 -20.73 -17.49
CA LEU A 86 9.54 -21.00 -16.05
C LEU A 86 9.90 -19.74 -15.27
N GLY A 87 10.77 -18.88 -15.80
CA GLY A 87 11.09 -17.58 -15.20
C GLY A 87 9.87 -16.67 -15.09
N LEU A 88 9.07 -16.56 -16.16
CA LEU A 88 7.82 -15.79 -16.15
C LEU A 88 6.81 -16.36 -15.14
N LEU A 89 6.64 -17.69 -15.12
CA LEU A 89 5.78 -18.34 -14.13
C LEU A 89 6.29 -18.07 -12.71
N GLY A 90 7.59 -18.18 -12.47
CA GLY A 90 8.20 -17.90 -11.18
C GLY A 90 7.94 -16.46 -10.69
N LEU A 91 7.99 -15.48 -11.59
CA LEU A 91 7.64 -14.08 -11.26
C LEU A 91 6.17 -13.92 -10.88
N LEU A 92 5.26 -14.60 -11.59
CA LEU A 92 3.83 -14.56 -11.30
C LEU A 92 3.52 -15.27 -9.98
N VAL A 93 4.17 -16.41 -9.73
CA VAL A 93 4.07 -17.13 -8.45
C VAL A 93 4.58 -16.25 -7.30
N LEU A 94 5.75 -15.64 -7.45
CA LEU A 94 6.31 -14.73 -6.44
C LEU A 94 5.36 -13.55 -6.16
N ALA A 95 4.77 -12.97 -7.19
CA ALA A 95 3.76 -11.93 -7.04
C ALA A 95 2.51 -12.44 -6.30
N ALA A 96 2.04 -13.65 -6.62
CA ALA A 96 0.87 -14.27 -6.00
C ALA A 96 1.09 -14.56 -4.51
N LEU A 97 2.26 -15.03 -4.11
CA LEU A 97 2.62 -15.26 -2.71
C LEU A 97 2.59 -13.95 -1.89
N TRP A 98 2.89 -12.81 -2.51
CA TRP A 98 2.77 -11.52 -1.84
C TRP A 98 1.34 -10.99 -1.78
N ARG A 99 0.58 -11.10 -2.87
CA ARG A 99 -0.77 -10.50 -2.94
C ARG A 99 -1.66 -11.19 -3.97
N TRP A 100 -2.08 -12.42 -3.70
CA TRP A 100 -2.85 -13.24 -4.63
C TRP A 100 -4.12 -12.57 -5.19
N GLN A 101 -4.87 -11.81 -4.37
CA GLN A 101 -6.09 -11.13 -4.82
C GLN A 101 -5.78 -10.14 -5.96
N LEU A 102 -4.73 -9.34 -5.77
CA LEU A 102 -4.33 -8.34 -6.75
C LEU A 102 -3.81 -8.99 -8.03
N VAL A 103 -3.06 -10.10 -7.88
CA VAL A 103 -2.59 -10.88 -9.03
C VAL A 103 -3.74 -11.41 -9.84
N CYS A 104 -4.78 -11.98 -9.21
CA CYS A 104 -5.97 -12.46 -9.91
C CYS A 104 -6.68 -11.33 -10.67
N TYR A 105 -6.85 -10.15 -10.06
CA TYR A 105 -7.44 -8.99 -10.74
C TYR A 105 -6.60 -8.55 -11.95
N CYS A 106 -5.29 -8.53 -11.82
CA CYS A 106 -4.40 -8.13 -12.90
C CYS A 106 -4.28 -9.18 -14.03
N LEU A 107 -4.66 -10.45 -13.82
CA LEU A 107 -4.72 -11.43 -14.92
C LEU A 107 -5.64 -10.96 -16.05
N ALA A 108 -6.66 -10.17 -15.76
CA ALA A 108 -7.52 -9.56 -16.79
C ALA A 108 -6.73 -8.69 -17.79
N LEU A 109 -5.55 -8.17 -17.39
CA LEU A 109 -4.65 -7.41 -18.28
C LEU A 109 -3.97 -8.27 -19.34
N LEU A 110 -3.98 -9.61 -19.19
CA LEU A 110 -3.49 -10.50 -20.26
C LEU A 110 -4.37 -10.44 -21.51
N LEU A 111 -5.67 -10.19 -21.36
CA LEU A 111 -6.59 -10.16 -22.49
C LEU A 111 -6.20 -9.11 -23.54
N PRO A 112 -6.00 -7.83 -23.23
CA PRO A 112 -5.55 -6.86 -24.23
C PRO A 112 -4.13 -7.15 -24.77
N LEU A 113 -3.26 -7.80 -23.99
CA LEU A 113 -1.95 -8.23 -24.49
C LEU A 113 -2.09 -9.33 -25.54
N VAL A 114 -2.96 -10.31 -25.33
CA VAL A 114 -3.28 -11.36 -26.30
C VAL A 114 -3.93 -10.77 -27.55
N ILE A 115 -4.81 -9.77 -27.42
CA ILE A 115 -5.41 -9.07 -28.56
C ILE A 115 -4.31 -8.33 -29.36
N ALA A 116 -3.36 -7.72 -28.67
CA ALA A 116 -2.24 -7.02 -29.32
C ALA A 116 -1.24 -7.97 -29.99
N ARG A 117 -1.05 -9.17 -29.41
CA ARG A 117 -0.10 -10.20 -29.88
C ARG A 117 -0.74 -11.59 -29.80
N PRO A 118 -1.57 -11.98 -30.79
CA PRO A 118 -2.33 -13.23 -30.74
C PRO A 118 -1.46 -14.49 -30.57
N GLN A 119 -0.22 -14.48 -31.04
CA GLN A 119 0.69 -15.64 -30.96
C GLN A 119 0.97 -16.10 -29.53
N ILE A 120 0.90 -15.19 -28.54
CA ILE A 120 1.19 -15.52 -27.15
C ILE A 120 0.01 -16.15 -26.39
N TRP A 121 -1.15 -16.36 -27.02
CA TRP A 121 -2.37 -16.77 -26.29
C TRP A 121 -2.20 -18.07 -25.48
N ARG A 122 -1.51 -19.08 -26.06
CA ARG A 122 -1.25 -20.36 -25.38
C ARG A 122 -0.39 -20.20 -24.16
N LEU A 123 0.69 -19.43 -24.29
CA LEU A 123 1.60 -19.13 -23.19
C LEU A 123 0.89 -18.30 -22.11
N ALA A 124 0.16 -17.26 -22.50
CA ALA A 124 -0.61 -16.42 -21.58
C ALA A 124 -1.66 -17.24 -20.81
N ALA A 125 -2.39 -18.13 -21.50
CA ALA A 125 -3.33 -19.05 -20.87
C ALA A 125 -2.64 -20.03 -19.93
N GLY A 126 -1.53 -20.63 -20.33
CA GLY A 126 -0.72 -21.52 -19.47
C GLY A 126 -0.20 -20.84 -18.22
N LEU A 127 0.32 -19.63 -18.35
CA LEU A 127 0.79 -18.82 -17.22
C LEU A 127 -0.37 -18.43 -16.28
N ALA A 128 -1.52 -18.05 -16.82
CA ALA A 128 -2.71 -17.73 -16.02
C ALA A 128 -3.19 -18.96 -15.23
N VAL A 129 -3.34 -20.11 -15.91
CA VAL A 129 -3.74 -21.36 -15.26
C VAL A 129 -2.72 -21.79 -14.22
N GLY A 130 -1.41 -21.79 -14.54
CA GLY A 130 -0.36 -22.13 -13.59
C GLY A 130 -0.37 -21.23 -12.35
N THR A 131 -0.57 -19.93 -12.56
CA THR A 131 -0.67 -18.97 -11.43
C THR A 131 -1.92 -19.27 -10.58
N LEU A 132 -3.07 -19.53 -11.20
CA LEU A 132 -4.31 -19.85 -10.46
C LEU A 132 -4.20 -21.18 -9.69
N ILE A 133 -3.51 -22.18 -10.23
CA ILE A 133 -3.22 -23.45 -9.51
C ILE A 133 -2.40 -23.17 -8.26
N VAL A 134 -1.33 -22.35 -8.37
CA VAL A 134 -0.50 -22.01 -7.22
C VAL A 134 -1.30 -21.22 -6.18
N VAL A 135 -2.11 -20.26 -6.61
CA VAL A 135 -3.01 -19.52 -5.72
C VAL A 135 -3.99 -20.46 -5.01
N ALA A 136 -4.58 -21.39 -5.75
CA ALA A 136 -5.51 -22.37 -5.17
C ALA A 136 -4.81 -23.30 -4.16
N ALA A 137 -3.60 -23.77 -4.48
CA ALA A 137 -2.79 -24.57 -3.55
C ALA A 137 -2.40 -23.79 -2.29
N ASP A 138 -1.93 -22.54 -2.44
CA ASP A 138 -1.62 -21.65 -1.31
C ASP A 138 -2.85 -21.44 -0.41
N ARG A 139 -4.01 -21.19 -1.01
CA ARG A 139 -5.27 -21.04 -0.26
C ARG A 139 -5.73 -22.32 0.43
N ALA A 140 -5.52 -23.48 -0.19
CA ALA A 140 -5.82 -24.77 0.43
C ALA A 140 -4.91 -25.03 1.64
N ILE A 141 -3.60 -24.80 1.51
CA ILE A 141 -2.64 -24.90 2.60
C ILE A 141 -2.98 -23.90 3.72
N HIS A 142 -3.28 -22.65 3.36
CA HIS A 142 -3.67 -21.62 4.32
C HIS A 142 -4.93 -22.05 5.11
N ARG A 143 -5.95 -22.56 4.43
CA ARG A 143 -7.16 -23.07 5.10
C ARG A 143 -6.86 -24.23 6.06
N GLN A 144 -5.97 -25.15 5.66
CA GLN A 144 -5.58 -26.29 6.51
C GLN A 144 -4.77 -25.84 7.73
N THR A 145 -3.88 -24.88 7.56
CA THR A 145 -3.02 -24.39 8.66
C THR A 145 -3.76 -23.44 9.62
N HIS A 146 -4.84 -22.81 9.16
CA HIS A 146 -5.63 -21.85 9.95
C HIS A 146 -7.00 -22.42 10.38
N THR A 147 -7.03 -23.72 10.70
CA THR A 147 -8.25 -24.41 11.18
C THR A 147 -8.55 -24.15 12.65
N ALA A 148 -7.59 -23.69 13.45
CA ALA A 148 -7.79 -23.37 14.85
C ALA A 148 -8.85 -22.26 15.00
N PRO A 149 -9.78 -22.38 15.98
CA PRO A 149 -10.86 -21.40 16.19
C PRO A 149 -10.37 -19.95 16.29
N ASP A 150 -9.24 -19.72 16.96
CA ASP A 150 -8.63 -18.40 17.10
C ASP A 150 -8.24 -17.79 15.74
N TRP A 151 -7.79 -18.63 14.78
CA TRP A 151 -7.47 -18.18 13.43
C TRP A 151 -8.72 -17.86 12.63
N GLN A 152 -9.78 -18.68 12.75
CA GLN A 152 -11.04 -18.45 12.03
C GLN A 152 -11.71 -17.16 12.49
N GLN A 153 -11.80 -16.95 13.79
CA GLN A 153 -12.34 -15.72 14.37
C GLN A 153 -11.53 -14.47 13.95
N TYR A 154 -10.20 -14.60 13.97
CA TYR A 154 -9.33 -13.52 13.50
C TYR A 154 -9.53 -13.22 12.02
N GLU A 155 -9.61 -14.23 11.15
CA GLU A 155 -9.77 -14.06 9.71
C GLU A 155 -11.11 -13.39 9.37
N GLU A 156 -12.19 -13.80 10.04
CA GLU A 156 -13.51 -13.19 9.89
C GLU A 156 -13.49 -11.71 10.26
N PHE A 157 -12.97 -11.38 11.44
CA PHE A 157 -12.81 -10.00 11.86
C PHE A 157 -11.87 -9.20 10.95
N TYR A 158 -10.78 -9.83 10.49
CA TYR A 158 -9.84 -9.22 9.56
C TYR A 158 -10.51 -8.83 8.23
N GLN A 159 -11.37 -9.68 7.66
CA GLN A 159 -12.05 -9.41 6.40
C GLN A 159 -13.07 -8.27 6.54
N LEU A 160 -13.83 -8.25 7.63
CA LEU A 160 -14.75 -7.14 7.93
C LEU A 160 -13.99 -5.82 8.10
N ARG A 161 -12.88 -5.85 8.82
CA ARG A 161 -12.01 -4.71 9.02
C ARG A 161 -11.39 -4.23 7.70
N ALA A 162 -10.96 -5.14 6.82
CA ALA A 162 -10.50 -4.78 5.49
C ALA A 162 -11.63 -4.11 4.68
N THR A 163 -12.84 -4.65 4.76
CA THR A 163 -14.03 -4.03 4.13
C THR A 163 -14.30 -2.62 4.68
N PHE A 164 -14.18 -2.43 5.99
CA PHE A 164 -14.35 -1.12 6.63
C PHE A 164 -13.30 -0.10 6.17
N HIS A 165 -12.04 -0.48 6.10
CA HIS A 165 -10.95 0.44 5.74
C HIS A 165 -10.83 0.70 4.24
N ASP A 166 -11.02 -0.33 3.42
CA ASP A 166 -10.73 -0.28 1.99
C ASP A 166 -11.97 0.04 1.14
N ARG A 167 -13.18 -0.31 1.61
CA ARG A 167 -14.41 -0.09 0.84
C ARG A 167 -15.16 1.17 1.28
N PRO A 168 -16.02 1.69 0.38
CA PRO A 168 -16.86 2.84 0.70
C PRO A 168 -17.76 2.65 1.92
N ALA A 169 -18.23 1.42 2.15
CA ALA A 169 -19.12 1.08 3.25
C ALA A 169 -18.59 1.47 4.65
N GLY A 170 -17.28 1.54 4.82
CA GLY A 170 -16.68 1.99 6.07
C GLY A 170 -16.39 3.49 6.14
N ARG A 171 -16.77 4.27 5.11
CA ARG A 171 -16.52 5.71 5.05
C ARG A 171 -17.82 6.49 5.18
N ASP A 172 -17.72 7.74 5.61
CA ASP A 172 -18.85 8.68 5.68
C ASP A 172 -20.08 8.02 6.33
N PRO A 173 -19.99 7.62 7.62
CA PRO A 173 -21.04 6.88 8.28
C PRO A 173 -22.30 7.75 8.47
N ASN A 174 -23.45 7.14 8.27
CA ASN A 174 -24.74 7.74 8.60
C ASN A 174 -25.08 7.51 10.09
N ALA A 175 -26.08 8.23 10.61
CA ALA A 175 -26.50 8.10 12.00
C ALA A 175 -26.97 6.67 12.34
N ALA A 176 -27.60 5.97 11.39
CA ALA A 176 -28.05 4.59 11.60
C ALA A 176 -26.90 3.61 11.81
N ALA A 177 -25.76 3.82 11.15
CA ALA A 177 -24.55 3.00 11.33
C ALA A 177 -24.00 3.13 12.75
N PHE A 178 -23.93 4.35 13.29
CA PHE A 178 -23.51 4.60 14.67
C PHE A 178 -24.45 3.92 15.68
N GLN A 179 -25.76 4.07 15.50
CA GLN A 179 -26.75 3.44 16.35
C GLN A 179 -26.67 1.91 16.29
N ALA A 180 -26.57 1.32 15.09
CA ALA A 180 -26.52 -0.12 14.91
C ALA A 180 -25.28 -0.77 15.58
N ALA A 181 -24.13 -0.08 15.53
CA ALA A 181 -22.90 -0.54 16.17
C ALA A 181 -22.80 -0.15 17.64
N ALA A 182 -23.66 0.73 18.13
CA ALA A 182 -23.53 1.42 19.41
C ALA A 182 -22.14 2.09 19.54
N TRP A 183 -21.71 2.79 18.49
CA TRP A 183 -20.46 3.56 18.42
C TRP A 183 -20.75 5.06 18.47
N THR A 184 -19.82 5.80 19.03
CA THR A 184 -19.75 7.25 18.91
C THR A 184 -18.87 7.65 17.71
N GLN A 185 -18.84 8.95 17.42
CA GLN A 185 -17.90 9.48 16.41
C GLN A 185 -16.44 9.25 16.82
N ASP A 186 -16.12 9.34 18.11
CA ASP A 186 -14.78 9.08 18.62
C ASP A 186 -14.39 7.61 18.49
N ASP A 187 -15.30 6.67 18.75
CA ASP A 187 -15.04 5.24 18.55
C ASP A 187 -14.75 4.93 17.08
N TYR A 188 -15.54 5.54 16.19
CA TYR A 188 -15.29 5.43 14.75
C TYR A 188 -13.92 6.04 14.37
N ALA A 189 -13.55 7.20 14.92
CA ALA A 189 -12.27 7.83 14.67
C ALA A 189 -11.11 6.96 15.19
N MET A 190 -11.21 6.41 16.39
CA MET A 190 -10.23 5.46 16.94
C MET A 190 -10.04 4.25 16.04
N PHE A 191 -11.15 3.61 15.65
CA PHE A 191 -11.09 2.44 14.79
C PHE A 191 -10.51 2.77 13.40
N ARG A 192 -10.94 3.89 12.81
CA ARG A 192 -10.59 4.26 11.44
C ARG A 192 -9.23 4.93 11.30
N GLN A 193 -8.92 5.88 12.18
CA GLN A 193 -7.71 6.72 12.04
C GLN A 193 -6.54 6.10 12.79
N LEU A 194 -6.77 5.64 14.01
CA LEU A 194 -5.72 5.11 14.86
C LEU A 194 -5.53 3.60 14.70
N TRP A 195 -6.49 2.91 14.09
CA TRP A 195 -6.50 1.45 13.97
C TRP A 195 -6.43 0.76 15.34
N VAL A 196 -6.98 1.41 16.36
CA VAL A 196 -7.03 0.88 17.71
C VAL A 196 -8.24 -0.03 17.82
N ILE A 197 -7.98 -1.29 18.10
CA ILE A 197 -8.98 -2.37 18.18
C ILE A 197 -8.69 -3.30 19.35
N HIS A 198 -8.05 -2.78 20.40
CA HIS A 198 -7.73 -3.58 21.57
C HIS A 198 -8.98 -3.97 22.38
N ASP A 199 -9.98 -3.08 22.47
CA ASP A 199 -11.24 -3.38 23.12
C ASP A 199 -12.11 -4.30 22.26
N ASP A 200 -12.05 -5.59 22.54
CA ASP A 200 -12.80 -6.64 21.87
C ASP A 200 -14.30 -6.66 22.19
N GLN A 201 -14.75 -5.93 23.22
CA GLN A 201 -16.17 -5.72 23.49
C GLN A 201 -16.75 -4.58 22.65
N LEU A 202 -15.96 -3.53 22.41
CA LEU A 202 -16.37 -2.39 21.60
C LEU A 202 -16.16 -2.65 20.09
N PHE A 203 -15.03 -3.25 19.73
CA PHE A 203 -14.61 -3.48 18.35
C PHE A 203 -14.60 -4.97 18.02
N ASN A 204 -15.79 -5.57 17.93
CA ASN A 204 -15.96 -6.97 17.59
C ASN A 204 -16.66 -7.18 16.23
N THR A 205 -16.65 -8.42 15.76
CA THR A 205 -17.27 -8.85 14.51
C THR A 205 -18.72 -8.39 14.39
N ASN A 206 -19.55 -8.66 15.41
CA ASN A 206 -20.98 -8.36 15.37
C ASN A 206 -21.29 -6.86 15.27
N ARG A 207 -20.57 -5.99 15.99
CA ARG A 207 -20.76 -4.55 15.91
C ARG A 207 -20.30 -4.00 14.57
N LEU A 208 -19.17 -4.50 14.05
CA LEU A 208 -18.63 -4.09 12.77
C LEU A 208 -19.54 -4.52 11.60
N GLU A 209 -20.12 -5.71 11.64
CA GLU A 209 -21.11 -6.16 10.67
C GLU A 209 -22.35 -5.27 10.66
N ARG A 210 -22.91 -4.99 11.84
CA ARG A 210 -24.08 -4.10 11.97
C ARG A 210 -23.77 -2.70 11.43
N PHE A 211 -22.58 -2.16 11.75
CA PHE A 211 -22.14 -0.87 11.23
C PHE A 211 -22.11 -0.88 9.70
N LEU A 212 -21.43 -1.88 9.10
CA LEU A 212 -21.28 -1.98 7.65
C LEU A 212 -22.62 -2.18 6.96
N ALA A 213 -23.48 -3.05 7.48
CA ALA A 213 -24.80 -3.30 6.92
C ALA A 213 -25.69 -2.06 6.97
N ALA A 214 -25.77 -1.37 8.11
CA ALA A 214 -26.57 -0.16 8.25
C ALA A 214 -26.01 0.99 7.38
N ASN A 215 -24.69 1.08 7.25
CA ASN A 215 -24.07 2.11 6.42
C ASN A 215 -24.17 1.84 4.90
N GLN A 216 -24.44 0.59 4.51
CA GLN A 216 -24.70 0.24 3.11
C GLN A 216 -26.17 0.48 2.71
N GLN A 217 -27.10 0.39 3.65
CA GLN A 217 -28.52 0.60 3.37
C GLN A 217 -28.76 2.04 2.90
N GLY A 218 -29.36 2.19 1.72
CA GLY A 218 -29.66 3.49 1.15
C GLY A 218 -28.50 4.21 0.45
N ARG A 219 -27.33 3.62 0.34
CA ARG A 219 -26.23 4.21 -0.44
C ARG A 219 -26.45 4.01 -1.94
N THR A 220 -26.93 5.07 -2.56
CA THR A 220 -26.74 5.26 -4.00
C THR A 220 -25.35 5.82 -4.26
N VAL A 221 -24.70 5.34 -5.32
CA VAL A 221 -23.42 5.94 -5.76
C VAL A 221 -23.72 7.37 -6.19
N SER A 222 -23.50 8.34 -5.30
CA SER A 222 -23.70 9.75 -5.63
C SER A 222 -22.51 10.27 -6.45
N TRP A 223 -22.78 11.12 -7.43
CA TRP A 223 -21.72 11.81 -8.20
C TRP A 223 -20.80 12.63 -7.28
N GLN A 224 -21.33 13.22 -6.22
CA GLN A 224 -20.54 13.94 -5.22
C GLN A 224 -19.56 13.01 -4.47
N GLY A 225 -20.00 11.82 -4.06
CA GLY A 225 -19.13 10.84 -3.44
C GLY A 225 -18.07 10.31 -4.39
N LEU A 226 -18.39 10.14 -5.68
CA LEU A 226 -17.42 9.72 -6.68
C LEU A 226 -16.37 10.82 -6.96
N SER A 227 -16.80 12.07 -7.11
CA SER A 227 -15.90 13.21 -7.33
C SER A 227 -14.96 13.44 -6.14
N ALA A 228 -15.46 13.34 -4.91
CA ALA A 228 -14.64 13.43 -3.69
C ALA A 228 -13.57 12.33 -3.64
N ARG A 229 -13.92 11.08 -4.00
CA ARG A 229 -12.95 9.98 -4.10
C ARG A 229 -11.92 10.21 -5.19
N LEU A 230 -12.35 10.69 -6.35
CA LEU A 230 -11.45 11.03 -7.44
C LEU A 230 -10.45 12.10 -7.00
N LEU A 231 -10.94 13.19 -6.38
CA LEU A 231 -10.10 14.24 -5.83
C LEU A 231 -9.11 13.72 -4.78
N GLN A 232 -9.58 12.88 -3.87
CA GLN A 232 -8.70 12.26 -2.88
C GLN A 232 -7.65 11.38 -3.54
N THR A 233 -8.03 10.56 -4.53
CA THR A 233 -7.10 9.73 -5.28
C THR A 233 -6.07 10.55 -6.04
N LEU A 234 -6.49 11.66 -6.66
CA LEU A 234 -5.57 12.57 -7.33
C LEU A 234 -4.59 13.23 -6.35
N ARG A 235 -5.06 13.60 -5.17
CA ARG A 235 -4.19 14.13 -4.08
C ARG A 235 -3.21 13.07 -3.58
N ASP A 236 -3.70 11.87 -3.27
CA ASP A 236 -2.88 10.76 -2.77
C ASP A 236 -1.78 10.37 -3.80
N ASN A 237 -2.05 10.54 -5.09
CA ASN A 237 -1.13 10.20 -6.18
C ASN A 237 -0.52 11.43 -6.88
N ALA A 238 -0.64 12.62 -6.31
CA ALA A 238 -0.22 13.87 -6.94
C ALA A 238 1.24 13.85 -7.40
N LEU A 239 2.13 13.22 -6.63
CA LEU A 239 3.54 13.10 -6.95
C LEU A 239 3.76 12.29 -8.23
N ALA A 240 3.14 11.11 -8.34
CA ALA A 240 3.23 10.27 -9.53
C ALA A 240 2.60 10.96 -10.76
N LEU A 241 1.47 11.63 -10.58
CA LEU A 241 0.77 12.34 -11.65
C LEU A 241 1.59 13.52 -12.20
N ARG A 242 2.30 14.26 -11.35
CA ARG A 242 3.22 15.34 -11.78
C ARG A 242 4.32 14.86 -12.71
N ILE A 243 4.71 13.59 -12.63
CA ILE A 243 5.71 12.98 -13.51
C ILE A 243 5.06 12.41 -14.77
N ILE A 244 3.97 11.67 -14.59
CA ILE A 244 3.35 10.90 -15.67
C ILE A 244 2.62 11.79 -16.67
N VAL A 245 1.90 12.80 -16.20
CA VAL A 245 1.12 13.67 -17.10
C VAL A 245 2.00 14.40 -18.11
N PRO A 246 3.10 15.09 -17.72
CA PRO A 246 4.02 15.69 -18.68
C PRO A 246 4.68 14.66 -19.61
N THR A 247 5.01 13.47 -19.08
CA THR A 247 5.61 12.39 -19.87
C THR A 247 4.67 11.90 -20.96
N LEU A 248 3.40 11.63 -20.59
CA LEU A 248 2.38 11.20 -21.54
C LEU A 248 2.07 12.29 -22.58
N LEU A 249 2.02 13.55 -22.16
CA LEU A 249 1.84 14.68 -23.07
C LEU A 249 3.00 14.80 -24.05
N ALA A 250 4.24 14.71 -23.58
CA ALA A 250 5.42 14.75 -24.42
C ALA A 250 5.47 13.58 -25.43
N LEU A 251 5.12 12.36 -24.98
CA LEU A 251 4.98 11.19 -25.86
C LEU A 251 3.89 11.40 -26.92
N PHE A 252 2.73 11.87 -26.52
CA PHE A 252 1.62 12.12 -27.41
C PHE A 252 2.00 13.15 -28.48
N LEU A 253 2.58 14.29 -28.08
CA LEU A 253 3.06 15.31 -28.99
C LEU A 253 4.15 14.79 -29.93
N HIS A 254 5.09 13.97 -29.41
CA HIS A 254 6.13 13.35 -30.24
C HIS A 254 5.55 12.37 -31.25
N GLN A 255 4.57 11.56 -30.87
CA GLN A 255 3.89 10.62 -31.76
C GLN A 255 3.09 11.33 -32.84
N LEU A 256 2.39 12.43 -32.49
CA LEU A 256 1.73 13.30 -33.47
C LEU A 256 2.71 13.89 -34.48
N ALA A 257 3.84 14.41 -33.99
CA ALA A 257 4.88 15.01 -34.83
C ALA A 257 5.56 14.02 -35.79
N SER A 258 5.65 12.74 -35.39
CA SER A 258 6.32 11.70 -36.18
C SER A 258 5.44 11.06 -37.25
N GLY A 259 4.21 11.54 -37.47
CA GLY A 259 3.31 11.07 -38.53
C GLY A 259 2.81 9.62 -38.38
N GLY A 260 3.01 9.01 -37.25
CA GLY A 260 2.76 7.58 -37.01
C GLY A 260 1.31 7.16 -36.74
N TRP A 261 0.31 7.91 -37.18
CA TRP A 261 -1.10 7.62 -36.90
C TRP A 261 -1.77 6.94 -38.10
N GLN A 262 -1.73 5.61 -38.15
CA GLN A 262 -2.61 4.87 -39.05
C GLN A 262 -3.93 4.52 -38.34
N PRO A 263 -5.10 4.51 -39.05
CA PRO A 263 -6.41 4.25 -38.46
C PRO A 263 -6.53 2.91 -37.72
N SER A 264 -5.86 1.87 -38.21
CA SER A 264 -5.85 0.54 -37.58
C SER A 264 -5.13 0.54 -36.21
N ASP A 265 -4.08 1.33 -36.08
CA ASP A 265 -3.30 1.42 -34.85
C ASP A 265 -3.94 2.33 -33.83
N VAL A 266 -4.60 3.40 -34.30
CA VAL A 266 -5.40 4.28 -33.48
C VAL A 266 -6.47 3.46 -32.76
N ARG A 267 -7.16 2.55 -33.45
CA ARG A 267 -8.19 1.70 -32.86
C ARG A 267 -7.62 0.78 -31.77
N ARG A 268 -6.50 0.11 -32.02
CA ARG A 268 -5.83 -0.77 -31.02
C ARG A 268 -5.36 0.02 -29.82
N ARG A 269 -4.75 1.17 -30.02
CA ARG A 269 -4.29 2.06 -28.94
C ARG A 269 -5.45 2.62 -28.14
N TYR A 270 -6.57 2.96 -28.80
CA TYR A 270 -7.78 3.45 -28.13
C TYR A 270 -8.40 2.36 -27.25
N ILE A 271 -8.53 1.14 -27.75
CA ILE A 271 -9.04 0.00 -26.99
C ILE A 271 -8.16 -0.25 -25.76
N LEU A 272 -6.84 -0.21 -25.94
CA LEU A 272 -5.90 -0.40 -24.85
C LEU A 272 -5.93 0.76 -23.84
N ALA A 273 -5.97 2.01 -24.32
CA ALA A 273 -6.07 3.19 -23.45
C ALA A 273 -7.38 3.19 -22.65
N LEU A 274 -8.51 2.83 -23.27
CA LEU A 274 -9.81 2.67 -22.61
C LEU A 274 -9.74 1.56 -21.56
N PHE A 275 -9.11 0.43 -21.88
CA PHE A 275 -8.97 -0.67 -20.93
C PHE A 275 -8.07 -0.29 -19.75
N LEU A 276 -6.94 0.37 -20.00
CA LEU A 276 -6.05 0.85 -18.95
C LEU A 276 -6.69 1.94 -18.08
N ALA A 277 -7.54 2.79 -18.67
CA ALA A 277 -8.29 3.78 -17.93
C ALA A 277 -9.46 3.17 -17.14
N SER A 278 -10.09 2.11 -17.66
CA SER A 278 -11.21 1.44 -16.99
C SER A 278 -10.79 0.72 -15.71
N LEU A 279 -9.58 0.15 -15.64
CA LEU A 279 -9.08 -0.55 -14.46
C LEU A 279 -8.91 0.35 -13.23
N PRO A 280 -8.20 1.50 -13.30
CA PRO A 280 -8.17 2.46 -12.21
C PRO A 280 -9.56 2.99 -11.85
N LEU A 281 -10.43 3.18 -12.84
CA LEU A 281 -11.81 3.62 -12.61
C LEU A 281 -12.65 2.57 -11.89
N LEU A 282 -12.59 1.30 -12.29
CA LEU A 282 -13.22 0.19 -11.60
C LEU A 282 -12.67 0.04 -10.19
N TYR A 283 -11.35 0.16 -10.04
CA TYR A 283 -10.72 0.10 -8.71
C TYR A 283 -11.18 1.27 -7.82
N LEU A 284 -11.32 2.48 -8.37
CA LEU A 284 -11.86 3.66 -7.68
C LEU A 284 -13.31 3.49 -7.23
N LEU A 285 -14.14 2.83 -8.03
CA LEU A 285 -15.54 2.57 -7.68
C LEU A 285 -15.66 1.63 -6.48
N TYR A 286 -14.81 0.61 -6.40
CA TYR A 286 -14.89 -0.44 -5.38
C TYR A 286 -13.87 -0.31 -4.25
N PHE A 287 -12.72 0.33 -4.49
CA PHE A 287 -11.60 0.40 -3.55
C PHE A 287 -11.00 1.82 -3.50
N ARG A 288 -10.02 2.01 -2.62
CA ARG A 288 -9.17 3.19 -2.60
C ARG A 288 -7.91 2.94 -3.44
N LEU A 289 -7.68 3.76 -4.46
CA LEU A 289 -6.46 3.67 -5.27
C LEU A 289 -5.29 4.34 -4.55
N VAL A 290 -4.56 3.56 -3.78
CA VAL A 290 -3.39 4.02 -3.01
C VAL A 290 -2.12 4.04 -3.86
N PRO A 291 -1.11 4.89 -3.57
CA PRO A 291 0.10 5.03 -4.38
C PRO A 291 0.83 3.72 -4.67
N ARG A 292 0.91 2.81 -3.70
CA ARG A 292 1.55 1.48 -3.86
C ARG A 292 0.89 0.58 -4.93
N VAL A 293 -0.35 0.88 -5.34
CA VAL A 293 -1.07 0.21 -6.44
C VAL A 293 -1.03 1.06 -7.69
N ALA A 294 -1.29 2.36 -7.53
CA ALA A 294 -1.37 3.29 -8.66
C ALA A 294 -0.05 3.40 -9.42
N ILE A 295 1.07 3.53 -8.72
CA ILE A 295 2.38 3.76 -9.34
C ILE A 295 2.79 2.60 -10.26
N PRO A 296 2.80 1.32 -9.86
CA PRO A 296 3.08 0.22 -10.77
C PRO A 296 2.12 0.13 -11.96
N LEU A 297 0.81 0.40 -11.77
CA LEU A 297 -0.15 0.42 -12.87
C LEU A 297 0.11 1.55 -13.87
N LEU A 298 0.46 2.73 -13.39
CA LEU A 298 0.82 3.87 -14.23
C LEU A 298 2.13 3.63 -14.99
N LEU A 299 3.13 3.04 -14.31
CA LEU A 299 4.36 2.56 -14.96
C LEU A 299 4.03 1.59 -16.10
N PHE A 300 3.15 0.63 -15.85
CA PHE A 300 2.73 -0.34 -16.86
C PHE A 300 2.06 0.36 -18.04
N GLY A 301 1.14 1.28 -17.78
CA GLY A 301 0.46 2.05 -18.82
C GLY A 301 1.43 2.83 -19.72
N VAL A 302 2.39 3.53 -19.11
CA VAL A 302 3.43 4.28 -19.88
C VAL A 302 4.30 3.33 -20.70
N SER A 303 4.78 2.24 -20.10
CA SER A 303 5.62 1.26 -20.79
C SER A 303 4.89 0.57 -21.94
N LEU A 304 3.61 0.27 -21.75
CA LEU A 304 2.76 -0.34 -22.76
C LEU A 304 2.52 0.60 -23.95
N LEU A 305 2.25 1.88 -23.71
CA LEU A 305 2.14 2.89 -24.76
C LEU A 305 3.43 3.05 -25.55
N LEU A 306 4.58 2.97 -24.86
CA LEU A 306 5.90 2.99 -25.50
C LEU A 306 6.13 1.80 -26.43
N LEU A 307 5.91 0.58 -25.92
CA LEU A 307 6.18 -0.65 -26.66
C LEU A 307 5.26 -0.80 -27.87
N LEU A 308 4.00 -0.44 -27.73
CA LEU A 308 3.04 -0.48 -28.86
C LEU A 308 3.30 0.61 -29.91
N GLY A 309 3.90 1.73 -29.50
CA GLY A 309 4.32 2.78 -30.44
C GLY A 309 5.46 2.39 -31.38
N GLN A 310 6.21 1.31 -31.08
CA GLN A 310 7.40 0.90 -31.85
C GLN A 310 7.09 0.08 -33.10
N SER A 311 6.05 -0.72 -33.08
CA SER A 311 5.77 -1.73 -34.11
C SER A 311 5.61 -1.14 -35.53
N HIS A 312 5.41 0.17 -35.66
CA HIS A 312 5.04 0.83 -36.90
C HIS A 312 6.10 1.77 -37.52
N ARG A 313 7.20 2.07 -36.80
CA ARG A 313 8.22 2.99 -37.35
C ARG A 313 9.07 2.38 -38.45
N ARG A 314 9.00 1.07 -38.70
CA ARG A 314 9.83 0.39 -39.71
C ARG A 314 9.39 0.67 -41.14
N ASP A 315 8.18 1.18 -41.37
CA ASP A 315 7.61 1.06 -42.71
C ASP A 315 7.20 2.34 -43.44
N LYS A 316 7.46 3.57 -43.07
CA LYS A 316 7.10 4.64 -44.04
C LYS A 316 7.60 6.06 -43.72
N GLY A 317 8.28 6.64 -44.71
CA GLY A 317 8.39 8.08 -44.93
C GLY A 317 7.09 8.68 -45.49
N HIS A 318 6.12 9.00 -44.62
CA HIS A 318 4.93 9.77 -45.00
C HIS A 318 4.84 11.02 -44.14
N GLY A 319 4.51 12.13 -44.77
CA GLY A 319 4.35 13.49 -44.35
C GLY A 319 4.18 13.73 -42.82
N SER A 320 5.28 14.11 -42.19
CA SER A 320 5.25 14.43 -40.75
C SER A 320 4.62 15.79 -40.53
N MET A 321 3.62 15.85 -39.66
CA MET A 321 3.14 17.13 -39.14
C MET A 321 4.29 17.79 -38.37
N ARG A 322 4.75 18.97 -38.82
CA ARG A 322 5.86 19.70 -38.18
C ARG A 322 5.37 20.32 -36.87
N LEU A 323 5.15 19.49 -35.84
CA LEU A 323 4.96 20.03 -34.49
C LEU A 323 6.26 20.71 -34.03
N PRO A 324 6.15 21.85 -33.36
CA PRO A 324 7.33 22.56 -32.88
C PRO A 324 8.10 21.67 -31.89
N ARG A 325 9.35 21.35 -32.23
CA ARG A 325 10.23 20.49 -31.39
C ARG A 325 10.37 21.01 -29.96
N TYR A 326 10.19 22.32 -29.75
CA TYR A 326 10.26 22.90 -28.39
C TYR A 326 9.18 22.37 -27.44
N LEU A 327 7.99 21.96 -27.92
CA LEU A 327 6.97 21.37 -27.06
C LEU A 327 7.39 19.99 -26.52
N VAL A 328 8.08 19.20 -27.35
CA VAL A 328 8.65 17.93 -26.89
C VAL A 328 9.74 18.17 -25.85
N TYR A 329 10.65 19.13 -26.12
CA TYR A 329 11.70 19.48 -25.16
C TYR A 329 11.13 20.03 -23.85
N LEU A 330 10.07 20.84 -23.90
CA LEU A 330 9.39 21.32 -22.70
C LEU A 330 8.81 20.15 -21.88
N GLY A 331 8.14 19.20 -22.55
CA GLY A 331 7.61 18.02 -21.88
C GLY A 331 8.70 17.17 -21.22
N VAL A 332 9.84 16.98 -21.90
CA VAL A 332 11.01 16.29 -21.34
C VAL A 332 11.57 17.05 -20.14
N ALA A 333 11.75 18.35 -20.26
CA ALA A 333 12.25 19.18 -19.17
C ALA A 333 11.36 19.11 -17.94
N LEU A 334 10.03 19.20 -18.13
CA LEU A 334 9.06 19.04 -17.04
C LEU A 334 9.12 17.65 -16.41
N ALA A 335 9.23 16.58 -17.21
CA ALA A 335 9.36 15.23 -16.68
C ALA A 335 10.65 15.04 -15.86
N VAL A 336 11.79 15.53 -16.37
CA VAL A 336 13.08 15.48 -15.68
C VAL A 336 13.04 16.26 -14.38
N THR A 337 12.55 17.50 -14.41
CA THR A 337 12.46 18.37 -13.23
C THR A 337 11.54 17.75 -12.15
N SER A 338 10.37 17.23 -12.58
CA SER A 338 9.43 16.57 -11.65
C SER A 338 10.03 15.31 -11.04
N THR A 339 10.78 14.53 -11.82
CA THR A 339 11.48 13.33 -11.33
C THR A 339 12.59 13.69 -10.35
N ALA A 340 13.43 14.67 -10.69
CA ALA A 340 14.49 15.13 -9.80
C ALA A 340 13.92 15.65 -8.48
N TRP A 341 12.85 16.45 -8.54
CA TRP A 341 12.17 16.94 -7.35
C TRP A 341 11.60 15.80 -6.49
N MET A 342 10.99 14.78 -7.11
CA MET A 342 10.50 13.62 -6.39
C MET A 342 11.63 12.86 -5.68
N VAL A 343 12.74 12.61 -6.37
CA VAL A 343 13.89 11.91 -5.79
C VAL A 343 14.46 12.69 -4.60
N VAL A 344 14.57 14.02 -4.71
CA VAL A 344 14.99 14.88 -3.60
C VAL A 344 14.03 14.77 -2.42
N GLN A 345 12.73 14.83 -2.66
CA GLN A 345 11.70 14.66 -1.63
C GLN A 345 11.80 13.29 -0.94
N GLU A 346 11.96 12.21 -1.70
CA GLU A 346 12.12 10.85 -1.15
C GLU A 346 13.38 10.75 -0.28
N ILE A 347 14.51 11.30 -0.74
CA ILE A 347 15.74 11.33 0.04
C ILE A 347 15.56 12.13 1.34
N GLN A 348 14.88 13.27 1.29
CA GLN A 348 14.59 14.07 2.48
C GLN A 348 13.68 13.31 3.45
N GLN A 349 12.60 12.69 2.95
CA GLN A 349 11.71 11.88 3.79
C GLN A 349 12.44 10.70 4.43
N GLN A 350 13.32 10.02 3.69
CA GLN A 350 14.13 8.93 4.22
C GLN A 350 15.10 9.39 5.31
N ARG A 351 15.75 10.56 5.13
CA ARG A 351 16.63 11.14 6.16
C ARG A 351 15.84 11.46 7.43
N LEU A 352 14.69 12.10 7.29
CA LEU A 352 13.80 12.41 8.42
C LEU A 352 13.35 11.13 9.13
N ALA A 353 12.92 10.11 8.37
CA ALA A 353 12.52 8.82 8.92
C ALA A 353 13.68 8.13 9.68
N GLN A 354 14.92 8.21 9.17
CA GLN A 354 16.09 7.66 9.85
C GLN A 354 16.41 8.42 11.15
N GLN A 355 16.30 9.75 11.14
CA GLN A 355 16.48 10.56 12.34
C GLN A 355 15.43 10.24 13.40
N GLN A 356 14.16 10.18 13.00
CA GLN A 356 13.06 9.79 13.90
C GLN A 356 13.27 8.37 14.46
N LEU A 357 13.73 7.44 13.62
CA LEU A 357 14.02 6.08 14.07
C LEU A 357 15.13 6.03 15.11
N ALA A 358 16.19 6.83 14.94
CA ALA A 358 17.28 6.93 15.91
C ALA A 358 16.79 7.51 17.24
N GLN A 359 15.96 8.55 17.20
CA GLN A 359 15.33 9.14 18.39
C GLN A 359 14.42 8.14 19.11
N VAL A 360 13.62 7.39 18.35
CA VAL A 360 12.77 6.32 18.88
C VAL A 360 13.60 5.22 19.55
N ASP A 361 14.71 4.78 18.94
CA ASP A 361 15.58 3.74 19.50
C ASP A 361 16.26 4.21 20.79
N GLU A 362 16.70 5.46 20.83
CA GLU A 362 17.26 6.07 22.03
C GLU A 362 16.22 6.14 23.15
N ALA A 363 15.01 6.66 22.86
CA ALA A 363 13.92 6.77 23.82
C ALA A 363 13.48 5.41 24.37
N LEU A 364 13.34 4.39 23.50
CA LEU A 364 13.03 3.03 23.94
C LEU A 364 14.16 2.38 24.73
N THR A 365 15.41 2.69 24.40
CA THR A 365 16.56 2.18 25.16
C THR A 365 16.61 2.79 26.56
N ARG A 366 16.32 4.10 26.68
CA ARG A 366 16.19 4.81 27.97
C ARG A 366 15.03 4.23 28.78
N LEU A 367 13.85 4.09 28.16
CA LEU A 367 12.69 3.50 28.83
C LEU A 367 12.97 2.08 29.34
N ALA A 368 13.67 1.25 28.55
CA ALA A 368 14.06 -0.09 28.97
C ALA A 368 15.05 -0.12 30.15
N ALA A 369 15.88 0.90 30.28
CA ALA A 369 16.79 1.03 31.42
C ALA A 369 16.06 1.47 32.69
N GLU A 370 15.13 2.40 32.55
CA GLU A 370 14.34 2.95 33.69
C GLU A 370 13.21 2.01 34.14
N HIS A 371 12.57 1.32 33.15
CA HIS A 371 11.41 0.46 33.37
C HIS A 371 11.56 -0.87 32.61
N PRO A 372 12.42 -1.80 33.07
CA PRO A 372 12.77 -3.02 32.32
C PRO A 372 11.61 -4.00 32.14
N VAL A 373 10.56 -3.90 32.94
CA VAL A 373 9.35 -4.73 32.86
C VAL A 373 8.17 -4.04 32.16
N ALA A 374 8.34 -2.78 31.71
CA ALA A 374 7.27 -2.05 31.07
C ALA A 374 6.78 -2.73 29.80
N THR A 375 5.47 -2.84 29.68
CA THR A 375 4.80 -3.29 28.47
C THR A 375 4.25 -2.07 27.72
N LEU A 376 4.63 -1.94 26.45
CA LEU A 376 4.24 -0.82 25.59
C LEU A 376 2.99 -1.16 24.81
N LEU A 377 1.94 -0.40 24.97
CA LEU A 377 0.73 -0.48 24.18
C LEU A 377 0.71 0.66 23.15
N ARG A 378 0.70 0.32 21.88
CA ARG A 378 0.68 1.31 20.81
C ARG A 378 -0.66 2.02 20.71
N MET A 379 -0.63 3.34 20.68
CA MET A 379 -1.82 4.19 20.55
C MET A 379 -2.29 4.33 19.09
N ASN A 380 -1.39 4.17 18.13
CA ASN A 380 -1.71 4.26 16.70
C ASN A 380 -0.84 3.33 15.86
N THR A 381 -1.14 3.22 14.57
CA THR A 381 -0.35 2.45 13.59
C THR A 381 0.55 3.33 12.71
N GLY A 382 0.51 4.64 12.87
CA GLY A 382 1.34 5.60 12.17
C GLY A 382 2.79 5.64 12.68
N GLY A 383 3.55 6.53 12.10
CA GLY A 383 4.87 6.92 12.59
C GLY A 383 6.04 6.10 12.10
N GLY A 384 7.22 6.51 12.53
CA GLY A 384 8.53 6.00 12.09
C GLY A 384 8.75 4.49 12.21
N LEU A 385 7.92 3.77 12.97
CA LEU A 385 7.93 2.31 13.03
C LEU A 385 7.59 1.63 11.70
N ARG A 386 6.82 2.30 10.85
CA ARG A 386 6.49 1.77 9.53
C ARG A 386 7.74 1.61 8.67
N HIS A 387 8.65 2.58 8.75
CA HIS A 387 9.93 2.55 8.06
C HIS A 387 10.93 1.61 8.75
N ALA A 388 10.92 1.56 10.08
CA ALA A 388 11.76 0.65 10.85
C ALA A 388 11.48 -0.83 10.56
N ALA A 389 10.21 -1.21 10.49
CA ALA A 389 9.81 -2.58 10.20
C ALA A 389 10.18 -3.03 8.77
N MET A 390 10.39 -2.08 7.87
CA MET A 390 10.77 -2.34 6.48
C MET A 390 12.27 -2.28 6.24
N HIS A 391 13.07 -1.77 7.21
CA HIS A 391 14.52 -1.72 7.03
C HIS A 391 15.12 -3.12 7.25
N PRO A 392 15.69 -3.76 6.21
CA PRO A 392 16.08 -5.18 6.28
C PRO A 392 17.23 -5.45 7.25
N LEU A 393 18.07 -4.44 7.53
CA LEU A 393 19.32 -4.62 8.26
C LEU A 393 19.39 -3.86 9.60
N LYS A 394 18.44 -2.99 9.90
CA LYS A 394 18.43 -2.21 11.14
C LYS A 394 17.09 -2.34 11.84
N PHE A 395 17.01 -3.26 12.78
CA PHE A 395 15.91 -3.28 13.74
C PHE A 395 16.39 -2.59 15.01
N PRO A 396 15.73 -1.51 15.48
CA PRO A 396 16.19 -0.77 16.64
C PRO A 396 16.39 -1.66 17.86
N ALA A 397 17.49 -1.45 18.58
CA ALA A 397 17.86 -2.29 19.71
C ALA A 397 16.86 -2.17 20.87
N GLY A 398 16.30 -0.98 21.07
CA GLY A 398 15.29 -0.70 22.10
C GLY A 398 14.02 -1.54 21.94
N PHE A 399 13.61 -1.85 20.70
CA PHE A 399 12.47 -2.74 20.44
C PHE A 399 12.67 -4.19 20.91
N ARG A 400 13.90 -4.62 21.10
CA ARG A 400 14.21 -5.99 21.56
C ARG A 400 14.16 -6.13 23.07
N LYS A 401 14.30 -4.99 23.77
CA LYS A 401 14.40 -4.97 25.24
C LYS A 401 13.03 -4.84 25.91
N LEU A 402 12.03 -4.36 25.18
CA LEU A 402 10.70 -4.10 25.72
C LEU A 402 9.66 -4.99 25.05
N ARG A 403 8.61 -5.31 25.78
CA ARG A 403 7.44 -5.99 25.23
C ARG A 403 6.54 -4.93 24.58
N ILE A 404 6.31 -5.06 23.28
CA ILE A 404 5.46 -4.13 22.54
C ILE A 404 4.21 -4.87 22.06
N ILE A 405 3.05 -4.38 22.45
CA ILE A 405 1.76 -4.88 22.01
C ILE A 405 1.40 -4.15 20.70
N PRO A 406 1.27 -4.88 19.60
CA PRO A 406 1.01 -4.28 18.31
C PRO A 406 -0.40 -3.72 18.22
N ALA A 407 -0.56 -2.55 17.60
CA ALA A 407 -1.85 -2.06 17.11
C ALA A 407 -2.09 -2.47 15.64
N GLY A 408 -3.27 -2.25 15.14
CA GLY A 408 -3.61 -2.42 13.73
C GLY A 408 -3.89 -3.86 13.32
N TRP A 409 -3.39 -4.28 12.17
CA TRP A 409 -3.76 -5.57 11.57
C TRP A 409 -3.43 -6.79 12.43
N GLN A 410 -2.48 -6.71 13.33
CA GLN A 410 -2.08 -7.83 14.18
C GLN A 410 -2.94 -7.97 15.44
N THR A 411 -3.73 -6.96 15.79
CA THR A 411 -4.63 -7.04 16.97
C THR A 411 -5.70 -8.10 16.73
N GLY A 412 -5.93 -8.93 17.74
CA GLY A 412 -6.85 -10.07 17.66
C GLY A 412 -6.25 -11.34 17.04
N SER A 413 -5.04 -11.28 16.47
CA SER A 413 -4.39 -12.48 15.93
C SER A 413 -4.03 -13.50 17.00
N PRO A 414 -3.82 -14.79 16.67
CA PRO A 414 -3.36 -15.78 17.64
C PRO A 414 -2.07 -15.40 18.36
N ARG A 415 -1.18 -14.65 17.69
CA ARG A 415 0.02 -14.09 18.33
C ARG A 415 -0.33 -13.02 19.35
N TYR A 416 -1.29 -12.14 19.04
CA TYR A 416 -1.79 -11.16 20.00
C TYR A 416 -2.41 -11.85 21.23
N GLN A 417 -3.21 -12.90 21.00
CA GLN A 417 -3.78 -13.72 22.09
C GLN A 417 -2.70 -14.41 22.93
N ALA A 418 -1.59 -14.86 22.30
CA ALA A 418 -0.46 -15.40 23.04
C ALA A 418 0.18 -14.33 23.95
N ILE A 419 0.32 -13.09 23.48
CA ILE A 419 0.82 -11.97 24.31
C ILE A 419 -0.12 -11.70 25.48
N LEU A 420 -1.45 -11.69 25.27
CA LEU A 420 -2.42 -11.50 26.35
C LEU A 420 -2.28 -12.59 27.42
N ARG A 421 -2.14 -13.86 27.01
CA ARG A 421 -1.92 -15.00 27.94
C ARG A 421 -0.62 -14.85 28.74
N GLU A 422 0.46 -14.39 28.11
CA GLU A 422 1.72 -14.10 28.81
C GLU A 422 1.58 -12.99 29.84
N LEU A 423 0.71 -12.01 29.57
CA LEU A 423 0.36 -10.92 30.49
C LEU A 423 -0.69 -11.33 31.54
N ARG A 424 -1.21 -12.54 31.45
CA ARG A 424 -2.28 -13.07 32.34
C ARG A 424 -3.56 -12.24 32.25
N VAL A 425 -3.88 -11.73 31.07
CA VAL A 425 -5.15 -11.03 30.76
C VAL A 425 -5.93 -11.85 29.73
N GLU A 426 -7.25 -11.92 29.91
CA GLU A 426 -8.11 -12.77 29.09
C GLU A 426 -8.59 -12.09 27.81
N SER A 427 -8.59 -10.75 27.79
CA SER A 427 -9.15 -9.96 26.70
C SER A 427 -8.39 -8.68 26.48
N GLY A 428 -8.57 -8.09 25.30
CA GLY A 428 -8.00 -6.78 24.99
C GLY A 428 -8.59 -5.68 25.86
N ARG A 429 -9.85 -5.78 26.24
CA ARG A 429 -10.45 -4.86 27.20
C ARG A 429 -9.78 -4.94 28.57
N GLN A 430 -9.58 -6.15 29.10
CA GLN A 430 -8.88 -6.34 30.37
C GLN A 430 -7.45 -5.82 30.32
N LEU A 431 -6.78 -5.91 29.16
CA LEU A 431 -5.48 -5.27 28.93
C LEU A 431 -5.54 -3.75 29.15
N LEU A 432 -6.56 -3.08 28.60
CA LEU A 432 -6.75 -1.64 28.75
C LEU A 432 -7.10 -1.26 30.19
N GLU A 433 -7.91 -2.07 30.88
CA GLU A 433 -8.23 -1.92 32.31
C GLU A 433 -6.97 -2.09 33.18
N SER A 434 -6.14 -3.08 32.86
CA SER A 434 -4.87 -3.31 33.55
C SER A 434 -3.86 -2.16 33.33
N ALA A 435 -3.87 -1.52 32.14
CA ALA A 435 -3.05 -0.34 31.88
C ALA A 435 -3.41 0.84 32.79
N VAL A 436 -4.71 0.97 33.13
CA VAL A 436 -5.20 1.98 34.08
C VAL A 436 -4.87 1.61 35.51
N ALA A 437 -4.89 0.31 35.84
CA ALA A 437 -4.76 -0.17 37.23
C ALA A 437 -3.29 -0.29 37.70
N SER A 438 -2.41 -0.86 36.88
CA SER A 438 -1.06 -1.27 37.33
C SER A 438 0.02 -0.21 37.09
N GLY A 439 -0.16 0.67 36.10
CA GLY A 439 0.90 1.59 35.66
C GLY A 439 2.10 0.92 35.00
N GLU A 440 2.12 -0.42 34.89
CA GLU A 440 3.17 -1.18 34.22
C GLU A 440 3.00 -1.21 32.70
N ILE A 441 1.77 -0.97 32.23
CA ILE A 441 1.45 -0.84 30.82
C ILE A 441 1.39 0.65 30.52
N VAL A 442 2.27 1.09 29.63
CA VAL A 442 2.35 2.49 29.19
C VAL A 442 1.88 2.61 27.74
N LEU A 443 1.22 3.71 27.44
CA LEU A 443 0.78 4.00 26.09
C LEU A 443 1.92 4.65 25.30
N VAL A 444 2.05 4.27 24.04
CA VAL A 444 3.13 4.77 23.18
C VAL A 444 2.54 5.33 21.89
N ASP A 445 2.83 6.60 21.66
CA ASP A 445 2.49 7.27 20.40
C ASP A 445 3.75 7.59 19.60
N PHE A 446 3.69 7.41 18.29
CA PHE A 446 4.74 7.79 17.35
C PHE A 446 4.26 9.02 16.59
N VAL A 447 4.63 10.18 17.09
CA VAL A 447 4.21 11.48 16.61
C VAL A 447 4.95 11.83 15.32
N GLU A 448 4.21 11.94 14.21
CA GLU A 448 4.72 12.52 12.96
C GLU A 448 4.40 14.02 12.89
N GLN A 449 3.24 14.39 13.41
CA GLN A 449 2.77 15.79 13.45
C GLN A 449 2.12 16.10 14.80
N PRO A 450 2.40 17.25 15.42
CA PRO A 450 1.83 17.62 16.72
C PRO A 450 0.30 17.64 16.76
N SER A 451 -0.34 18.11 15.69
CA SER A 451 -1.80 18.13 15.60
C SER A 451 -2.41 16.72 15.65
N GLN A 452 -1.74 15.73 15.05
CA GLN A 452 -2.16 14.34 15.10
C GLN A 452 -1.97 13.74 16.50
N ALA A 453 -0.89 14.09 17.20
CA ALA A 453 -0.65 13.65 18.57
C ALA A 453 -1.73 14.15 19.52
N ALA A 454 -2.09 15.43 19.43
CA ALA A 454 -3.14 16.03 20.24
C ALA A 454 -4.49 15.31 20.02
N GLU A 455 -4.85 15.03 18.77
CA GLU A 455 -6.08 14.30 18.45
C GLU A 455 -6.02 12.84 18.91
N THR A 456 -4.89 12.15 18.73
CA THR A 456 -4.69 10.80 19.24
C THR A 456 -4.89 10.76 20.74
N ARG A 457 -4.26 11.68 21.47
CA ARG A 457 -4.38 11.79 22.93
C ARG A 457 -5.84 12.04 23.33
N ARG A 458 -6.53 13.03 22.74
CA ARG A 458 -7.94 13.35 23.00
C ARG A 458 -8.84 12.13 22.81
N LEU A 459 -8.67 11.39 21.71
CA LEU A 459 -9.45 10.20 21.42
C LEU A 459 -9.27 9.11 22.47
N TRP A 460 -8.05 8.89 22.93
CA TRP A 460 -7.76 7.91 23.97
C TRP A 460 -8.32 8.33 25.34
N GLU A 461 -8.16 9.59 25.74
CA GLU A 461 -8.75 10.13 26.96
C GLU A 461 -10.28 9.99 26.93
N SER A 462 -10.92 10.41 25.83
CA SER A 462 -12.36 10.25 25.62
C SER A 462 -12.83 8.78 25.65
N TYR A 463 -12.02 7.86 25.09
CA TYR A 463 -12.32 6.43 25.14
C TYR A 463 -12.30 5.91 26.58
N TYR A 464 -11.25 6.23 27.34
CA TYR A 464 -11.12 5.79 28.71
C TYR A 464 -12.25 6.31 29.57
N ASP A 465 -12.55 7.59 29.50
CA ASP A 465 -13.62 8.22 30.28
C ASP A 465 -15.00 7.57 30.03
N ARG A 466 -15.29 7.24 28.80
CA ARG A 466 -16.58 6.64 28.43
C ARG A 466 -16.69 5.15 28.71
N ASN A 467 -15.63 4.40 28.47
CA ASN A 467 -15.71 2.95 28.40
C ASN A 467 -15.14 2.23 29.63
N LEU A 468 -14.18 2.83 30.34
CA LEU A 468 -13.47 2.14 31.41
C LEU A 468 -13.65 2.76 32.82
N VAL A 469 -14.09 4.02 32.91
CA VAL A 469 -14.17 4.75 34.21
C VAL A 469 -15.59 4.83 34.79
N LEU A 470 -16.56 4.27 34.11
CA LEU A 470 -17.99 4.40 34.46
C LEU A 470 -18.38 4.05 35.92
N SER A 471 -17.50 3.48 36.74
CA SER A 471 -17.80 3.09 38.10
C SER A 471 -17.29 4.04 39.20
N THR A 472 -16.40 4.99 38.90
CA THR A 472 -15.65 5.73 39.93
C THR A 472 -15.77 7.25 39.90
N GLY A 473 -16.38 7.84 38.87
CA GLY A 473 -16.52 9.32 38.74
C GLY A 473 -15.20 10.08 38.57
N THR A 474 -14.12 9.36 38.34
CA THR A 474 -12.77 9.93 38.14
C THR A 474 -12.46 10.08 36.65
N SER A 475 -12.00 11.25 36.22
CA SER A 475 -11.52 11.46 34.84
C SER A 475 -10.13 10.89 34.67
N ILE A 476 -9.85 10.42 33.41
CA ILE A 476 -8.54 9.92 33.04
C ILE A 476 -7.84 10.92 32.13
N TRP A 477 -6.56 11.12 32.37
CA TRP A 477 -5.70 11.92 31.51
C TRP A 477 -4.38 11.23 31.23
N LEU A 478 -3.78 11.55 30.08
CA LEU A 478 -2.51 10.98 29.64
C LEU A 478 -1.38 11.95 29.94
N GLU A 479 -0.52 11.58 30.88
CA GLU A 479 0.66 12.32 31.26
C GLU A 479 1.84 11.88 30.41
N PRO A 480 2.47 12.75 29.59
CA PRO A 480 3.69 12.39 28.88
C PRO A 480 4.85 12.24 29.89
N VAL A 481 5.48 11.07 29.88
CA VAL A 481 6.62 10.76 30.76
C VAL A 481 7.94 10.74 30.00
N ILE A 482 7.90 10.47 28.70
CA ILE A 482 9.06 10.55 27.79
C ILE A 482 8.61 11.19 26.48
N GLY A 483 9.41 12.12 25.97
CA GLY A 483 9.12 12.87 24.76
C GLY A 483 8.10 13.99 24.96
N SER A 484 7.88 14.76 23.91
CA SER A 484 6.89 15.85 23.88
C SER A 484 5.85 15.58 22.80
N PRO A 485 4.55 15.72 23.08
CA PRO A 485 3.52 15.62 22.04
C PRO A 485 3.58 16.78 21.02
N GLU A 486 4.34 17.82 21.31
CA GLU A 486 4.53 18.99 20.44
C GLU A 486 5.69 18.80 19.46
N GLU A 487 6.45 17.72 19.60
CA GLU A 487 7.60 17.42 18.75
C GLU A 487 7.44 16.07 18.04
N PRO A 488 7.92 15.94 16.80
CA PRO A 488 7.96 14.64 16.13
C PRO A 488 8.86 13.67 16.90
N GLY A 489 8.40 12.44 17.11
CA GLY A 489 9.19 11.42 17.81
C GLY A 489 8.34 10.43 18.58
N LEU A 490 8.97 9.78 19.55
CA LEU A 490 8.30 8.87 20.46
C LEU A 490 7.82 9.62 21.69
N VAL A 491 6.52 9.50 21.98
CA VAL A 491 5.94 9.96 23.25
C VAL A 491 5.42 8.75 24.00
N VAL A 492 5.81 8.63 25.26
CA VAL A 492 5.31 7.62 26.17
C VAL A 492 4.41 8.30 27.19
N TYR A 493 3.19 7.79 27.30
CA TYR A 493 2.20 8.31 28.24
C TYR A 493 1.94 7.31 29.37
N ARG A 494 1.84 7.84 30.57
CA ARG A 494 1.27 7.15 31.72
C ARG A 494 -0.18 7.56 31.88
N ILE A 495 -1.01 6.59 32.21
CA ILE A 495 -2.42 6.84 32.51
C ILE A 495 -2.53 7.33 33.94
N ARG A 496 -3.16 8.48 34.14
CA ARG A 496 -3.42 9.08 35.46
C ARG A 496 -4.93 9.15 35.70
N ARG A 497 -5.29 9.05 36.96
CA ARG A 497 -6.66 9.24 37.47
C ARG A 497 -6.69 10.53 38.30
N HIS A 498 -7.75 11.31 38.13
CA HIS A 498 -8.07 12.42 39.01
C HIS A 498 -8.98 11.98 40.12
#